data_f63f90add3faaf05a0aed0e1e62354ef
#
_entry.id   f63f90add3faaf05a0aed0e1e62354ef
#
_cell.length_a   1.000
_cell.length_b   1.000
_cell.length_c   1.000
_cell.angle_alpha   90.00
_cell.angle_beta   90.00
_cell.angle_gamma   90.00
#
_symmetry.space_group_name_H-M   'P 1'
#
loop_
_entity.id
_entity.type
_entity.pdbx_description
1 polymer ?
#
loop_
_entity_poly.entity_id
_entity_poly.type
_entity_poly.pdbx_seq_one_letter_code
_entity_poly.pdbx_strand_id
1 'polypeptide(L)'
;NKDLRVTAISEKNVEFLKSSIKNINFKLFYPVKKINLFFEKNNQTKNFLNFDEKKNLMFFFENKLIIEHLTKLLKKTKIKVQKKTIKSIDVAENKVYTNLSSKSYDLVVLCLGSNSSIYQKINGNREIQKNYKEHSITCSVKHQIKDIGAQQFFLKEGPLAILPYNNNKFSVVWSIEDKYFIKNKKNITNYLKTKLSNLLKTNKISLGNIQSYPLKLSLKRNYYKKNAIILGDGLHVVHPLAGQGFNLILRDIEKLNELISNNLRLGLTIKDSNIPKDLSDSRKPENLLMGLGIDTTRKFFKSNKYLDPIKENILNNFSKSTLLKKITKRVANLGLS
;
A
#
# COMPACT_ATOMS: atom_id res chain seq x y z
N ASN A 1 3.31 -10.52 17.24
CA ASN A 1 3.21 -9.40 16.29
C ASN A 1 1.81 -8.80 16.36
N LYS A 2 1.68 -7.53 16.80
CA LYS A 2 0.39 -6.83 16.98
C LYS A 2 0.02 -6.01 15.73
N ASP A 3 0.38 -6.46 14.52
CA ASP A 3 -0.04 -5.77 13.29
C ASP A 3 -1.55 -6.01 13.05
N LEU A 4 -2.35 -4.97 13.27
CA LEU A 4 -3.80 -4.99 13.10
C LEU A 4 -4.24 -4.44 11.75
N ARG A 5 -3.29 -4.14 10.85
CA ARG A 5 -3.59 -3.55 9.54
C ARG A 5 -4.23 -4.55 8.61
N VAL A 6 -5.15 -4.04 7.82
CA VAL A 6 -5.74 -4.70 6.66
C VAL A 6 -5.18 -4.05 5.41
N THR A 7 -4.77 -4.87 4.47
CA THR A 7 -4.17 -4.41 3.21
C THR A 7 -5.08 -4.73 2.03
N ALA A 8 -5.16 -3.78 1.10
CA ALA A 8 -5.82 -3.94 -0.19
C ALA A 8 -4.85 -4.52 -1.22
N ILE A 9 -5.30 -5.49 -1.99
CA ILE A 9 -4.54 -6.09 -3.09
C ILE A 9 -5.40 -6.18 -4.35
N SER A 10 -4.82 -5.81 -5.49
CA SER A 10 -5.48 -5.90 -6.79
C SER A 10 -5.60 -7.35 -7.28
N GLU A 11 -6.56 -7.61 -8.17
CA GLU A 11 -6.77 -8.93 -8.75
C GLU A 11 -5.50 -9.45 -9.43
N LYS A 12 -4.82 -8.64 -10.25
CA LYS A 12 -3.56 -9.01 -10.91
C LYS A 12 -2.49 -9.43 -9.90
N ASN A 13 -2.35 -8.71 -8.79
CA ASN A 13 -1.35 -9.06 -7.76
C ASN A 13 -1.73 -10.34 -6.99
N VAL A 14 -3.03 -10.64 -6.85
CA VAL A 14 -3.48 -11.94 -6.32
C VAL A 14 -3.13 -13.06 -7.28
N GLU A 15 -3.30 -12.88 -8.59
CA GLU A 15 -2.90 -13.84 -9.61
C GLU A 15 -1.39 -14.09 -9.60
N PHE A 16 -0.59 -13.01 -9.47
CA PHE A 16 0.86 -13.14 -9.29
C PHE A 16 1.23 -13.96 -8.06
N LEU A 17 0.60 -13.72 -6.91
CA LEU A 17 0.83 -14.53 -5.71
C LEU A 17 0.43 -15.99 -5.91
N LYS A 18 -0.67 -16.24 -6.66
CA LYS A 18 -1.11 -17.60 -7.02
C LYS A 18 -0.09 -18.37 -7.83
N SER A 19 0.46 -17.72 -8.85
CA SER A 19 1.44 -18.34 -9.74
C SER A 19 2.80 -18.53 -9.07
N SER A 20 3.19 -17.62 -8.17
CA SER A 20 4.51 -17.58 -7.56
C SER A 20 4.62 -18.39 -6.26
N ILE A 21 3.52 -18.55 -5.51
CA ILE A 21 3.54 -19.19 -4.19
C ILE A 21 2.66 -20.42 -4.18
N LYS A 22 3.29 -21.59 -4.23
CA LYS A 22 2.57 -22.87 -4.13
C LYS A 22 1.86 -23.00 -2.78
N ASN A 23 0.60 -23.47 -2.81
CA ASN A 23 -0.23 -23.71 -1.62
C ASN A 23 -0.58 -22.42 -0.80
N ILE A 24 -0.58 -21.25 -1.41
CA ILE A 24 -1.10 -20.04 -0.75
C ILE A 24 -2.61 -20.22 -0.46
N ASN A 25 -3.06 -19.89 0.75
CA ASN A 25 -4.46 -20.03 1.14
C ASN A 25 -5.29 -18.81 0.71
N PHE A 26 -6.08 -18.96 -0.36
CA PHE A 26 -6.91 -17.87 -0.90
C PHE A 26 -8.10 -17.47 -0.03
N LYS A 27 -8.52 -18.32 0.92
CA LYS A 27 -9.57 -17.96 1.89
C LYS A 27 -9.16 -16.81 2.82
N LEU A 28 -7.86 -16.47 2.86
CA LEU A 28 -7.36 -15.29 3.60
C LEU A 28 -7.63 -13.97 2.88
N PHE A 29 -8.00 -13.99 1.60
CA PHE A 29 -8.26 -12.82 0.78
C PHE A 29 -9.76 -12.61 0.65
N TYR A 30 -10.30 -11.60 1.30
CA TYR A 30 -11.71 -11.26 1.24
C TYR A 30 -12.02 -10.50 -0.05
N PRO A 31 -12.87 -11.05 -0.95
CA PRO A 31 -13.15 -10.43 -2.25
C PRO A 31 -14.13 -9.27 -2.11
N VAL A 32 -13.93 -8.22 -2.89
CA VAL A 32 -14.81 -7.05 -2.93
C VAL A 32 -15.20 -6.74 -4.37
N LYS A 33 -16.51 -6.66 -4.62
CA LYS A 33 -17.12 -6.38 -5.91
C LYS A 33 -17.65 -4.95 -6.01
N LYS A 34 -17.80 -4.26 -4.85
CA LYS A 34 -18.39 -2.91 -4.78
C LYS A 34 -17.40 -1.94 -4.13
N ILE A 35 -17.15 -0.82 -4.80
CA ILE A 35 -16.34 0.29 -4.28
C ILE A 35 -17.10 1.58 -4.51
N ASN A 36 -17.37 2.33 -3.44
CA ASN A 36 -18.08 3.58 -3.49
C ASN A 36 -17.19 4.73 -3.04
N LEU A 37 -17.17 5.81 -3.81
CA LEU A 37 -16.39 7.01 -3.52
C LEU A 37 -17.32 8.17 -3.18
N PHE A 38 -17.03 8.84 -2.06
CA PHE A 38 -17.82 9.94 -1.53
C PHE A 38 -16.94 11.16 -1.32
N PHE A 39 -17.49 12.36 -1.52
CA PHE A 39 -16.85 13.59 -1.08
C PHE A 39 -17.76 14.38 -0.13
N GLU A 40 -17.16 15.13 0.77
CA GLU A 40 -17.88 15.97 1.73
C GLU A 40 -18.03 17.39 1.19
N LYS A 41 -19.28 17.90 1.18
CA LYS A 41 -19.63 19.30 0.89
C LYS A 41 -20.68 19.75 1.89
N ASN A 42 -20.48 20.91 2.51
CA ASN A 42 -21.41 21.48 3.50
C ASN A 42 -21.81 20.50 4.61
N ASN A 43 -20.82 19.77 5.16
CA ASN A 43 -20.99 18.73 6.18
C ASN A 43 -21.88 17.53 5.74
N GLN A 44 -22.19 17.41 4.47
CA GLN A 44 -22.90 16.25 3.89
C GLN A 44 -21.96 15.48 2.95
N THR A 45 -22.06 14.16 2.95
CA THR A 45 -21.31 13.32 2.03
C THR A 45 -22.18 12.97 0.82
N LYS A 46 -21.63 13.25 -0.37
CA LYS A 46 -22.27 12.89 -1.66
C LYS A 46 -21.48 11.78 -2.32
N ASN A 47 -22.17 10.75 -2.78
CA ASN A 47 -21.56 9.73 -3.63
C ASN A 47 -21.33 10.32 -5.03
N PHE A 48 -20.15 10.14 -5.60
CA PHE A 48 -19.81 10.63 -6.93
C PHE A 48 -19.33 9.53 -7.88
N LEU A 49 -18.92 8.37 -7.35
CA LEU A 49 -18.44 7.30 -8.19
C LEU A 49 -18.69 5.93 -7.53
N ASN A 50 -19.29 5.04 -8.31
CA ASN A 50 -19.58 3.67 -7.91
C ASN A 50 -18.95 2.71 -8.90
N PHE A 51 -18.26 1.71 -8.37
CA PHE A 51 -17.90 0.51 -9.08
C PHE A 51 -18.69 -0.64 -8.48
N ASP A 52 -19.50 -1.30 -9.29
CA ASP A 52 -20.25 -2.51 -8.93
C ASP A 52 -20.10 -3.50 -10.08
N GLU A 53 -19.38 -4.60 -9.84
CA GLU A 53 -18.96 -5.52 -10.88
C GLU A 53 -19.33 -6.95 -10.52
N LYS A 54 -19.58 -7.77 -11.55
CA LYS A 54 -19.75 -9.22 -11.35
C LYS A 54 -18.46 -9.89 -10.90
N LYS A 55 -17.30 -9.38 -11.39
CA LYS A 55 -15.95 -9.83 -11.00
C LYS A 55 -15.44 -9.07 -9.78
N ASN A 56 -14.47 -9.64 -9.09
CA ASN A 56 -13.83 -8.99 -7.98
C ASN A 56 -13.01 -7.78 -8.45
N LEU A 57 -13.19 -6.64 -7.80
CA LEU A 57 -12.43 -5.42 -8.08
C LEU A 57 -11.09 -5.42 -7.34
N MET A 58 -11.09 -5.95 -6.13
CA MET A 58 -9.92 -6.08 -5.27
C MET A 58 -10.19 -7.07 -4.16
N PHE A 59 -9.15 -7.34 -3.37
CA PHE A 59 -9.25 -8.19 -2.19
C PHE A 59 -8.66 -7.46 -0.99
N PHE A 60 -9.14 -7.80 0.20
CA PHE A 60 -8.57 -7.34 1.46
C PHE A 60 -8.11 -8.51 2.31
N PHE A 61 -7.04 -8.32 3.06
CA PHE A 61 -6.54 -9.35 3.97
C PHE A 61 -5.92 -8.73 5.23
N GLU A 62 -5.96 -9.48 6.33
CA GLU A 62 -5.27 -9.11 7.56
C GLU A 62 -3.76 -9.43 7.42
N ASN A 63 -2.89 -8.43 7.56
CA ASN A 63 -1.44 -8.60 7.44
C ASN A 63 -0.90 -9.70 8.34
N LYS A 64 -1.39 -9.79 9.57
CA LYS A 64 -0.99 -10.82 10.52
C LYS A 64 -1.18 -12.22 9.97
N LEU A 65 -2.37 -12.51 9.42
CA LEU A 65 -2.71 -13.85 8.91
C LEU A 65 -1.87 -14.23 7.69
N ILE A 66 -1.63 -13.29 6.78
CA ILE A 66 -0.77 -13.52 5.62
C ILE A 66 0.67 -13.78 6.04
N ILE A 67 1.23 -12.97 6.96
CA ILE A 67 2.59 -13.17 7.47
C ILE A 67 2.75 -14.54 8.15
N GLU A 68 1.79 -14.93 8.99
CA GLU A 68 1.78 -16.23 9.64
C GLU A 68 1.73 -17.37 8.61
N HIS A 69 0.87 -17.24 7.60
CA HIS A 69 0.74 -18.22 6.54
C HIS A 69 2.00 -18.36 5.69
N LEU A 70 2.56 -17.24 5.21
CA LEU A 70 3.81 -17.21 4.44
C LEU A 70 4.99 -17.75 5.24
N THR A 71 5.04 -17.44 6.55
CA THR A 71 6.06 -17.98 7.44
C THR A 71 5.98 -19.50 7.55
N LYS A 72 4.76 -20.06 7.62
CA LYS A 72 4.55 -21.54 7.61
C LYS A 72 4.96 -22.16 6.29
N LEU A 73 4.64 -21.52 5.16
CA LEU A 73 5.05 -22.00 3.84
C LEU A 73 6.58 -21.95 3.68
N LEU A 74 7.22 -20.87 4.11
CA LEU A 74 8.67 -20.67 4.02
C LEU A 74 9.43 -21.80 4.78
N LYS A 75 8.94 -22.22 5.95
CA LYS A 75 9.53 -23.34 6.71
C LYS A 75 9.51 -24.69 5.96
N LYS A 76 8.63 -24.84 4.96
CA LYS A 76 8.53 -26.05 4.11
C LYS A 76 9.43 -25.99 2.88
N THR A 77 10.15 -24.90 2.67
CA THR A 77 11.09 -24.72 1.56
C THR A 77 12.52 -25.05 1.99
N LYS A 78 13.42 -25.18 1.00
CA LYS A 78 14.87 -25.33 1.24
C LYS A 78 15.58 -23.97 1.51
N ILE A 79 14.83 -22.86 1.59
CA ILE A 79 15.37 -21.52 1.83
C ILE A 79 15.88 -21.44 3.27
N LYS A 80 17.16 -21.08 3.43
CA LYS A 80 17.78 -20.91 4.75
C LYS A 80 17.38 -19.56 5.37
N VAL A 81 16.58 -19.61 6.42
CA VAL A 81 16.21 -18.43 7.21
C VAL A 81 17.16 -18.31 8.40
N GLN A 82 17.87 -17.19 8.49
CA GLN A 82 18.81 -16.91 9.58
C GLN A 82 18.30 -15.74 10.42
N LYS A 83 18.16 -15.93 11.71
CA LYS A 83 17.82 -14.87 12.68
C LYS A 83 19.09 -14.14 13.15
N LYS A 84 19.63 -13.29 12.28
CA LYS A 84 20.84 -12.49 12.55
C LYS A 84 20.55 -11.01 12.36
N THR A 85 21.18 -10.17 13.18
CA THR A 85 21.12 -8.72 13.00
C THR A 85 22.12 -8.29 11.93
N ILE A 86 21.64 -7.62 10.89
CA ILE A 86 22.50 -7.02 9.86
C ILE A 86 23.09 -5.74 10.44
N LYS A 87 24.41 -5.65 10.50
CA LYS A 87 25.17 -4.47 10.96
C LYS A 87 25.46 -3.50 9.81
N SER A 88 25.92 -4.03 8.69
CA SER A 88 26.27 -3.23 7.51
C SER A 88 26.29 -4.09 6.25
N ILE A 89 26.41 -3.42 5.11
CA ILE A 89 26.68 -4.05 3.81
C ILE A 89 27.91 -3.38 3.18
N ASP A 90 28.74 -4.18 2.52
CA ASP A 90 29.71 -3.71 1.54
C ASP A 90 29.11 -3.92 0.15
N VAL A 91 28.81 -2.82 -0.51
CA VAL A 91 28.16 -2.83 -1.83
C VAL A 91 29.17 -3.16 -2.93
N ALA A 92 30.48 -2.91 -2.71
CA ALA A 92 31.52 -3.19 -3.67
C ALA A 92 31.71 -4.70 -3.87
N GLU A 93 31.74 -5.44 -2.75
CA GLU A 93 31.94 -6.89 -2.71
C GLU A 93 30.63 -7.66 -2.58
N ASN A 94 29.49 -6.96 -2.57
CA ASN A 94 28.16 -7.52 -2.32
C ASN A 94 28.10 -8.38 -1.06
N LYS A 95 28.75 -7.91 0.00
CA LYS A 95 28.97 -8.63 1.27
C LYS A 95 28.10 -8.09 2.37
N VAL A 96 27.42 -8.99 3.07
CA VAL A 96 26.55 -8.67 4.23
C VAL A 96 27.28 -9.01 5.52
N TYR A 97 27.38 -8.02 6.42
CA TYR A 97 27.94 -8.18 7.74
C TYR A 97 26.83 -8.30 8.78
N THR A 98 26.87 -9.37 9.55
CA THR A 98 25.94 -9.61 10.66
C THR A 98 26.69 -9.50 12.00
N ASN A 99 25.95 -9.63 13.09
CA ASN A 99 26.57 -9.72 14.42
C ASN A 99 27.42 -10.98 14.63
N LEU A 100 27.32 -12.01 13.79
CA LEU A 100 27.98 -13.30 13.95
C LEU A 100 28.95 -13.66 12.82
N SER A 101 28.78 -13.11 11.63
CA SER A 101 29.54 -13.51 10.44
C SER A 101 29.38 -12.50 9.30
N SER A 102 30.22 -12.63 8.28
CA SER A 102 30.06 -11.96 7.00
C SER A 102 29.99 -12.96 5.85
N LYS A 103 29.26 -12.62 4.79
CA LYS A 103 29.13 -13.47 3.61
C LYS A 103 28.83 -12.63 2.37
N SER A 104 29.46 -12.98 1.24
CA SER A 104 29.16 -12.40 -0.08
C SER A 104 28.08 -13.18 -0.79
N TYR A 105 27.30 -12.48 -1.64
CA TYR A 105 26.17 -13.00 -2.39
C TYR A 105 26.19 -12.46 -3.80
N ASP A 106 25.64 -13.20 -4.76
CA ASP A 106 25.52 -12.76 -6.15
C ASP A 106 24.53 -11.58 -6.28
N LEU A 107 23.48 -11.58 -5.48
CA LEU A 107 22.49 -10.50 -5.39
C LEU A 107 22.06 -10.30 -3.93
N VAL A 108 22.00 -9.07 -3.48
CA VAL A 108 21.46 -8.69 -2.16
C VAL A 108 20.19 -7.88 -2.33
N VAL A 109 19.07 -8.37 -1.80
CA VAL A 109 17.78 -7.67 -1.83
C VAL A 109 17.43 -7.19 -0.43
N LEU A 110 17.38 -5.87 -0.25
CA LEU A 110 17.15 -5.19 1.03
C LEU A 110 15.69 -4.84 1.22
N CYS A 111 15.01 -5.54 2.14
CA CYS A 111 13.60 -5.32 2.52
C CYS A 111 13.51 -4.93 4.01
N LEU A 112 14.19 -3.85 4.43
CA LEU A 112 14.43 -3.48 5.83
C LEU A 112 13.40 -2.48 6.39
N GLY A 113 12.29 -2.24 5.69
CA GLY A 113 11.32 -1.19 6.01
C GLY A 113 11.84 0.22 5.69
N SER A 114 11.05 1.25 5.99
CA SER A 114 11.30 2.62 5.48
C SER A 114 12.45 3.38 6.16
N ASN A 115 12.89 2.95 7.33
CA ASN A 115 13.77 3.77 8.20
C ASN A 115 15.19 3.19 8.40
N SER A 116 15.61 2.21 7.58
CA SER A 116 16.94 1.61 7.74
C SER A 116 18.06 2.53 7.26
N SER A 117 19.05 2.80 8.11
CA SER A 117 20.27 3.55 7.76
C SER A 117 21.14 2.82 6.71
N ILE A 118 20.99 1.50 6.58
CA ILE A 118 21.72 0.69 5.59
C ILE A 118 21.48 1.19 4.17
N TYR A 119 20.27 1.73 3.88
CA TYR A 119 19.97 2.27 2.56
C TYR A 119 20.84 3.45 2.12
N GLN A 120 21.47 4.17 3.06
CA GLN A 120 22.39 5.26 2.73
C GLN A 120 23.60 4.77 1.91
N LYS A 121 24.02 3.51 2.09
CA LYS A 121 25.10 2.88 1.30
C LYS A 121 24.77 2.77 -0.19
N ILE A 122 23.46 2.67 -0.53
CA ILE A 122 22.98 2.56 -1.91
C ILE A 122 22.53 3.92 -2.43
N ASN A 123 21.67 4.59 -1.69
CA ASN A 123 20.94 5.76 -2.16
C ASN A 123 21.66 7.08 -1.86
N GLY A 124 22.66 7.08 -0.95
CA GLY A 124 23.10 8.33 -0.33
C GLY A 124 21.90 8.99 0.35
N ASN A 125 21.83 10.31 0.37
CA ASN A 125 20.67 11.04 0.89
C ASN A 125 19.70 11.48 -0.22
N ARG A 126 19.70 10.81 -1.37
CA ARG A 126 18.91 11.21 -2.55
C ARG A 126 17.53 10.56 -2.53
N GLU A 127 16.55 11.26 -1.95
CA GLU A 127 15.15 10.85 -1.97
C GLU A 127 14.22 12.06 -2.09
N ILE A 128 13.02 11.83 -2.61
CA ILE A 128 11.92 12.78 -2.57
C ILE A 128 11.17 12.51 -1.27
N GLN A 129 11.26 13.41 -0.31
CA GLN A 129 10.54 13.33 0.95
C GLN A 129 9.53 14.47 1.08
N LYS A 130 8.38 14.14 1.69
CA LYS A 130 7.36 15.12 2.05
C LYS A 130 6.64 14.65 3.31
N ASN A 131 6.62 15.47 4.34
CA ASN A 131 5.74 15.28 5.48
C ASN A 131 4.34 15.79 5.11
N TYR A 132 3.34 14.94 5.25
CA TYR A 132 1.96 15.30 4.91
C TYR A 132 1.29 16.17 5.98
N LYS A 133 1.86 16.23 7.19
CA LYS A 133 1.20 16.82 8.38
C LYS A 133 -0.16 16.15 8.62
N GLU A 134 -0.16 14.86 8.55
CA GLU A 134 -1.31 13.97 8.73
C GLU A 134 -0.91 12.72 9.52
N HIS A 135 -1.87 12.16 10.24
CA HIS A 135 -1.76 10.86 10.89
C HIS A 135 -2.71 9.85 10.25
N SER A 136 -2.22 8.65 9.98
CA SER A 136 -3.10 7.53 9.66
C SER A 136 -3.62 6.91 10.95
N ILE A 137 -4.93 6.95 11.14
CA ILE A 137 -5.63 6.22 12.20
C ILE A 137 -6.16 4.94 11.59
N THR A 138 -5.87 3.80 12.23
CA THR A 138 -6.39 2.50 11.79
C THR A 138 -6.95 1.71 12.97
N CYS A 139 -8.08 1.06 12.75
CA CYS A 139 -8.66 0.10 13.69
C CYS A 139 -9.57 -0.89 12.97
N SER A 140 -9.79 -2.04 13.61
CA SER A 140 -10.84 -3.00 13.20
C SER A 140 -12.18 -2.57 13.81
N VAL A 141 -13.25 -2.68 13.03
CA VAL A 141 -14.62 -2.35 13.46
C VAL A 141 -15.51 -3.56 13.22
N LYS A 142 -16.22 -4.01 14.26
CA LYS A 142 -17.32 -4.98 14.15
C LYS A 142 -18.61 -4.23 13.81
N HIS A 143 -19.45 -4.80 12.95
CA HIS A 143 -20.69 -4.20 12.48
C HIS A 143 -21.78 -5.25 12.18
N GLN A 144 -23.01 -4.76 11.97
CA GLN A 144 -24.16 -5.56 11.56
C GLN A 144 -24.74 -5.10 10.20
N ILE A 145 -23.99 -4.34 9.42
CA ILE A 145 -24.42 -3.83 8.11
C ILE A 145 -24.36 -4.98 7.11
N LYS A 146 -25.46 -5.23 6.40
CA LYS A 146 -25.49 -6.23 5.32
C LYS A 146 -24.81 -5.68 4.08
N ASP A 147 -24.02 -6.53 3.40
CA ASP A 147 -23.41 -6.25 2.09
C ASP A 147 -22.62 -4.93 2.02
N ILE A 148 -21.78 -4.67 3.03
CA ILE A 148 -20.92 -3.49 3.02
C ILE A 148 -19.79 -3.67 1.99
N GLY A 149 -19.79 -2.83 0.94
CA GLY A 149 -18.68 -2.71 -0.02
C GLY A 149 -17.54 -1.87 0.55
N ALA A 150 -16.43 -1.80 -0.18
CA ALA A 150 -15.36 -0.86 0.14
C ALA A 150 -15.86 0.58 -0.09
N GLN A 151 -15.45 1.49 0.78
CA GLN A 151 -15.88 2.89 0.70
C GLN A 151 -14.69 3.81 0.94
N GLN A 152 -14.60 4.87 0.15
CA GLN A 152 -13.62 5.94 0.32
C GLN A 152 -14.35 7.27 0.46
N PHE A 153 -14.16 7.91 1.59
CA PHE A 153 -14.70 9.24 1.87
C PHE A 153 -13.58 10.28 1.82
N PHE A 154 -13.78 11.32 1.05
CA PHE A 154 -12.92 12.49 1.02
C PHE A 154 -13.54 13.57 1.93
N LEU A 155 -13.14 13.56 3.19
CA LEU A 155 -13.68 14.43 4.24
C LEU A 155 -12.81 15.68 4.42
N LYS A 156 -13.35 16.71 5.06
CA LYS A 156 -12.60 17.93 5.39
C LYS A 156 -11.41 17.68 6.32
N GLU A 157 -11.50 16.68 7.19
CA GLU A 157 -10.42 16.30 8.09
C GLU A 157 -9.35 15.45 7.39
N GLY A 158 -9.63 14.93 6.21
CA GLY A 158 -8.79 14.07 5.39
C GLY A 158 -9.48 12.77 4.97
N PRO A 159 -8.91 12.04 4.01
CA PRO A 159 -9.55 10.85 3.43
C PRO A 159 -9.68 9.70 4.43
N LEU A 160 -10.87 9.09 4.46
CA LEU A 160 -11.23 7.93 5.28
C LEU A 160 -11.66 6.77 4.39
N ALA A 161 -11.03 5.61 4.56
CA ALA A 161 -11.39 4.37 3.87
C ALA A 161 -12.02 3.36 4.82
N ILE A 162 -13.03 2.64 4.31
CA ILE A 162 -13.66 1.47 4.94
C ILE A 162 -13.30 0.26 4.07
N LEU A 163 -12.59 -0.70 4.66
CA LEU A 163 -12.02 -1.86 4.00
C LEU A 163 -12.61 -3.13 4.60
N PRO A 164 -13.70 -3.70 4.03
CA PRO A 164 -14.30 -4.92 4.55
C PRO A 164 -13.34 -6.11 4.32
N TYR A 165 -13.09 -6.89 5.37
CA TYR A 165 -12.23 -8.07 5.30
C TYR A 165 -12.89 -9.32 5.90
N ASN A 166 -14.14 -9.16 6.33
CA ASN A 166 -15.01 -10.22 6.79
C ASN A 166 -16.46 -9.73 6.70
N ASN A 167 -17.44 -10.64 6.72
CA ASN A 167 -18.86 -10.31 6.61
C ASN A 167 -19.38 -9.35 7.70
N ASN A 168 -18.75 -9.36 8.89
CA ASN A 168 -19.15 -8.53 10.04
C ASN A 168 -18.01 -7.65 10.56
N LYS A 169 -16.92 -7.50 9.77
CA LYS A 169 -15.77 -6.68 10.14
C LYS A 169 -15.23 -5.90 8.96
N PHE A 170 -14.87 -4.66 9.21
CA PHE A 170 -14.06 -3.85 8.31
C PHE A 170 -12.91 -3.17 9.06
N SER A 171 -11.88 -2.81 8.35
CA SER A 171 -10.84 -1.91 8.85
C SER A 171 -11.13 -0.50 8.41
N VAL A 172 -10.87 0.46 9.29
CA VAL A 172 -10.84 1.88 8.96
C VAL A 172 -9.39 2.29 8.75
N VAL A 173 -9.15 3.09 7.71
CA VAL A 173 -7.91 3.83 7.51
C VAL A 173 -8.28 5.29 7.30
N TRP A 174 -8.02 6.15 8.28
CA TRP A 174 -8.33 7.57 8.22
C TRP A 174 -7.05 8.40 8.24
N SER A 175 -6.75 9.06 7.15
CA SER A 175 -5.62 10.00 7.05
C SER A 175 -6.10 11.38 7.51
N ILE A 176 -6.02 11.64 8.82
CA ILE A 176 -6.51 12.85 9.45
C ILE A 176 -5.41 13.92 9.52
N GLU A 177 -5.73 15.18 9.18
CA GLU A 177 -4.79 16.30 9.34
C GLU A 177 -4.41 16.51 10.81
N ASP A 178 -3.14 16.88 11.06
CA ASP A 178 -2.57 17.08 12.39
C ASP A 178 -3.42 18.00 13.29
N LYS A 179 -3.96 19.09 12.72
CA LYS A 179 -4.81 20.02 13.47
C LYS A 179 -6.05 19.37 14.09
N TYR A 180 -6.70 18.45 13.36
CA TYR A 180 -7.86 17.70 13.86
C TYR A 180 -7.42 16.55 14.76
N PHE A 181 -6.32 15.86 14.43
CA PHE A 181 -5.78 14.79 15.25
C PHE A 181 -5.38 15.27 16.65
N ILE A 182 -4.59 16.37 16.72
CA ILE A 182 -4.12 16.93 18.00
C ILE A 182 -5.30 17.39 18.85
N LYS A 183 -6.27 18.11 18.24
CA LYS A 183 -7.48 18.58 18.94
C LYS A 183 -8.27 17.44 19.59
N ASN A 184 -8.35 16.30 18.93
CA ASN A 184 -9.17 15.17 19.36
C ASN A 184 -8.37 14.02 19.99
N LYS A 185 -7.05 14.15 20.15
CA LYS A 185 -6.15 13.06 20.56
C LYS A 185 -6.59 12.35 21.84
N LYS A 186 -7.02 13.11 22.86
CA LYS A 186 -7.49 12.54 24.14
C LYS A 186 -8.79 11.76 24.00
N ASN A 187 -9.62 12.04 23.00
CA ASN A 187 -10.94 11.42 22.80
C ASN A 187 -11.09 10.84 21.38
N ILE A 188 -10.00 10.39 20.79
CA ILE A 188 -9.95 9.96 19.38
C ILE A 188 -10.90 8.79 19.09
N THR A 189 -11.10 7.91 20.06
CA THR A 189 -12.01 6.76 19.94
C THR A 189 -13.45 7.19 19.76
N ASN A 190 -13.94 8.10 20.61
CA ASN A 190 -15.30 8.62 20.50
C ASN A 190 -15.48 9.48 19.25
N TYR A 191 -14.46 10.30 18.92
CA TYR A 191 -14.48 11.10 17.70
C TYR A 191 -14.61 10.23 16.44
N LEU A 192 -13.81 9.17 16.34
CA LEU A 192 -13.89 8.20 15.23
C LEU A 192 -15.23 7.47 15.22
N LYS A 193 -15.73 7.03 16.40
CA LYS A 193 -17.01 6.33 16.51
C LYS A 193 -18.16 7.20 16.02
N THR A 194 -18.24 8.45 16.47
CA THR A 194 -19.27 9.40 16.03
C THR A 194 -19.19 9.66 14.53
N LYS A 195 -17.98 9.88 14.01
CA LYS A 195 -17.78 10.08 12.54
C LYS A 195 -18.27 8.87 11.74
N LEU A 196 -17.90 7.65 12.14
CA LEU A 196 -18.33 6.42 11.47
C LEU A 196 -19.84 6.19 11.59
N SER A 197 -20.44 6.42 12.77
CA SER A 197 -21.88 6.30 12.95
C SER A 197 -22.65 7.22 12.01
N ASN A 198 -22.18 8.46 11.84
CA ASN A 198 -22.80 9.43 10.93
C ASN A 198 -22.62 9.03 9.46
N LEU A 199 -21.42 8.57 9.06
CA LEU A 199 -21.14 8.15 7.67
C LEU A 199 -21.93 6.90 7.29
N LEU A 200 -22.04 5.93 8.19
CA LEU A 200 -22.70 4.65 7.96
C LEU A 200 -24.18 4.64 8.37
N LYS A 201 -24.66 5.74 8.95
CA LYS A 201 -26.05 5.89 9.46
C LYS A 201 -26.45 4.75 10.39
N THR A 202 -25.55 4.34 11.29
CA THR A 202 -25.79 3.29 12.28
C THR A 202 -24.95 3.46 13.53
N ASN A 203 -25.53 3.12 14.67
CA ASN A 203 -24.83 3.07 15.96
C ASN A 203 -24.37 1.64 16.33
N LYS A 204 -24.73 0.63 15.51
CA LYS A 204 -24.41 -0.78 15.75
C LYS A 204 -22.99 -1.11 15.27
N ILE A 205 -22.01 -0.35 15.75
CA ILE A 205 -20.59 -0.54 15.48
C ILE A 205 -19.79 -0.60 16.78
N SER A 206 -18.77 -1.45 16.81
CA SER A 206 -17.83 -1.59 17.93
C SER A 206 -16.40 -1.48 17.42
N LEU A 207 -15.66 -0.51 17.96
CA LEU A 207 -14.27 -0.25 17.59
C LEU A 207 -13.30 -1.14 18.37
N GLY A 208 -12.32 -1.69 17.68
CA GLY A 208 -11.16 -2.32 18.29
C GLY A 208 -10.09 -1.29 18.70
N ASN A 209 -8.89 -1.80 18.99
CA ASN A 209 -7.76 -0.94 19.34
C ASN A 209 -7.37 -0.02 18.18
N ILE A 210 -7.20 1.26 18.50
CA ILE A 210 -6.76 2.27 17.55
C ILE A 210 -5.24 2.32 17.53
N GLN A 211 -4.67 2.32 16.31
CA GLN A 211 -3.27 2.62 16.06
C GLN A 211 -3.16 3.89 15.25
N SER A 212 -2.12 4.70 15.48
CA SER A 212 -1.87 5.92 14.72
C SER A 212 -0.40 6.03 14.33
N TYR A 213 -0.16 6.52 13.11
CA TYR A 213 1.17 6.70 12.53
C TYR A 213 1.24 8.00 11.74
N PRO A 214 2.34 8.79 11.86
CA PRO A 214 2.52 9.96 11.02
C PRO A 214 2.70 9.54 9.56
N LEU A 215 2.12 10.31 8.64
CA LEU A 215 2.18 10.04 7.21
C LEU A 215 3.26 10.87 6.52
N LYS A 216 4.05 10.20 5.68
CA LYS A 216 5.06 10.82 4.84
C LYS A 216 5.07 10.21 3.43
N LEU A 217 5.50 10.97 2.46
CA LEU A 217 5.98 10.47 1.17
C LEU A 217 7.47 10.23 1.28
N SER A 218 7.96 9.12 0.77
CA SER A 218 9.39 8.88 0.56
C SER A 218 9.53 8.06 -0.72
N LEU A 219 10.24 8.60 -1.70
CA LEU A 219 10.53 7.92 -2.96
C LEU A 219 12.04 7.97 -3.17
N LYS A 220 12.70 6.84 -3.16
CA LYS A 220 14.16 6.75 -3.38
C LYS A 220 14.48 7.00 -4.84
N ARG A 221 15.58 7.73 -5.09
CA ARG A 221 16.06 8.01 -6.46
C ARG A 221 16.91 6.89 -7.01
N ASN A 222 17.68 6.21 -6.16
CA ASN A 222 18.51 5.08 -6.53
C ASN A 222 17.93 3.79 -5.98
N TYR A 223 17.63 2.84 -6.83
CA TYR A 223 17.03 1.55 -6.50
C TYR A 223 18.09 0.50 -6.17
N TYR A 224 19.29 0.70 -6.67
CA TYR A 224 20.39 -0.24 -6.53
C TYR A 224 21.75 0.46 -6.52
N LYS A 225 22.76 -0.27 -6.09
CA LYS A 225 24.19 0.03 -6.31
C LYS A 225 24.90 -1.29 -6.46
N LYS A 226 25.57 -1.49 -7.64
CA LYS A 226 26.06 -2.82 -8.04
C LYS A 226 24.94 -3.87 -7.91
N ASN A 227 25.22 -4.99 -7.26
CA ASN A 227 24.24 -6.08 -7.08
C ASN A 227 23.46 -6.02 -5.75
N ALA A 228 23.39 -4.86 -5.12
CA ALA A 228 22.52 -4.63 -3.97
C ALA A 228 21.30 -3.78 -4.39
N ILE A 229 20.09 -4.31 -4.18
CA ILE A 229 18.80 -3.70 -4.58
C ILE A 229 17.99 -3.37 -3.33
N ILE A 230 17.26 -2.26 -3.34
CA ILE A 230 16.25 -1.93 -2.33
C ILE A 230 14.88 -2.36 -2.85
N LEU A 231 14.05 -2.98 -2.00
CA LEU A 231 12.64 -3.28 -2.26
C LEU A 231 11.75 -2.93 -1.06
N GLY A 232 10.45 -2.88 -1.32
CA GLY A 232 9.43 -2.64 -0.30
C GLY A 232 9.38 -1.19 0.17
N ASP A 233 8.96 -0.98 1.43
CA ASP A 233 8.86 0.36 2.05
C ASP A 233 10.20 1.11 2.10
N GLY A 234 11.31 0.40 1.93
CA GLY A 234 12.63 1.01 1.78
C GLY A 234 12.79 1.79 0.50
N LEU A 235 12.03 1.45 -0.55
CA LEU A 235 12.11 2.04 -1.87
C LEU A 235 11.10 3.18 -2.04
N HIS A 236 9.84 2.93 -1.66
CA HIS A 236 8.77 3.90 -1.77
C HIS A 236 7.75 3.77 -0.62
N VAL A 237 7.46 4.89 0.02
CA VAL A 237 6.36 5.06 0.96
C VAL A 237 5.41 6.08 0.36
N VAL A 238 4.19 5.67 0.08
CA VAL A 238 3.15 6.53 -0.50
C VAL A 238 2.00 6.73 0.48
N HIS A 239 1.19 7.76 0.24
CA HIS A 239 -0.01 7.99 1.04
C HIS A 239 -0.93 6.77 0.95
N PRO A 240 -1.60 6.33 2.06
CA PRO A 240 -2.45 5.13 2.07
C PRO A 240 -3.74 5.26 1.26
N LEU A 241 -3.92 6.35 0.52
CA LEU A 241 -5.04 6.57 -0.38
C LEU A 241 -5.14 5.42 -1.39
N ALA A 242 -6.32 4.82 -1.48
CA ALA A 242 -6.63 3.70 -2.38
C ALA A 242 -5.79 2.41 -2.17
N GLY A 243 -5.04 2.28 -1.06
CA GLY A 243 -4.31 1.05 -0.72
C GLY A 243 -3.23 0.63 -1.72
N GLN A 244 -2.64 1.56 -2.47
CA GLN A 244 -1.72 1.24 -3.57
C GLN A 244 -0.29 0.88 -3.14
N GLY A 245 0.15 1.22 -1.93
CA GLY A 245 1.54 1.00 -1.50
C GLY A 245 1.99 -0.45 -1.62
N PHE A 246 1.21 -1.39 -1.10
CA PHE A 246 1.53 -2.83 -1.18
C PHE A 246 1.46 -3.35 -2.61
N ASN A 247 0.54 -2.83 -3.43
CA ASN A 247 0.44 -3.23 -4.84
C ASN A 247 1.66 -2.83 -5.65
N LEU A 248 2.27 -1.68 -5.37
CA LEU A 248 3.54 -1.26 -5.99
C LEU A 248 4.66 -2.23 -5.63
N ILE A 249 4.77 -2.60 -4.35
CA ILE A 249 5.79 -3.56 -3.87
C ILE A 249 5.66 -4.91 -4.58
N LEU A 250 4.45 -5.43 -4.74
CA LEU A 250 4.23 -6.71 -5.43
C LEU A 250 4.61 -6.65 -6.91
N ARG A 251 4.33 -5.54 -7.59
CA ARG A 251 4.76 -5.33 -8.98
C ARG A 251 6.28 -5.27 -9.11
N ASP A 252 6.97 -4.66 -8.13
CA ASP A 252 8.44 -4.64 -8.09
C ASP A 252 8.99 -6.06 -7.91
N ILE A 253 8.38 -6.87 -7.05
CA ILE A 253 8.75 -8.27 -6.84
C ILE A 253 8.45 -9.11 -8.07
N GLU A 254 7.29 -8.91 -8.72
CA GLU A 254 6.91 -9.59 -9.97
C GLU A 254 7.97 -9.32 -11.06
N LYS A 255 8.37 -8.05 -11.24
CA LYS A 255 9.38 -7.68 -12.23
C LYS A 255 10.76 -8.26 -11.90
N LEU A 256 11.18 -8.23 -10.64
CA LEU A 256 12.43 -8.86 -10.21
C LEU A 256 12.41 -10.37 -10.49
N ASN A 257 11.30 -11.05 -10.18
CA ASN A 257 11.14 -12.49 -10.44
C ASN A 257 11.22 -12.79 -11.96
N GLU A 258 10.60 -11.98 -12.79
CA GLU A 258 10.66 -12.07 -14.25
C GLU A 258 12.11 -11.95 -14.75
N LEU A 259 12.84 -10.90 -14.32
CA LEU A 259 14.22 -10.64 -14.73
C LEU A 259 15.15 -11.78 -14.31
N ILE A 260 15.05 -12.27 -13.07
CA ILE A 260 15.84 -13.41 -12.60
C ILE A 260 15.53 -14.66 -13.43
N SER A 261 14.25 -14.96 -13.63
CA SER A 261 13.82 -16.14 -14.39
C SER A 261 14.30 -16.09 -15.84
N ASN A 262 14.25 -14.94 -16.47
CA ASN A 262 14.73 -14.76 -17.85
C ASN A 262 16.24 -14.96 -17.96
N ASN A 263 17.01 -14.37 -17.04
CA ASN A 263 18.47 -14.54 -17.02
C ASN A 263 18.87 -16.02 -16.86
N LEU A 264 18.23 -16.72 -15.90
CA LEU A 264 18.51 -18.13 -15.66
C LEU A 264 18.14 -19.01 -16.86
N ARG A 265 17.04 -18.71 -17.56
CA ARG A 265 16.66 -19.44 -18.80
C ARG A 265 17.65 -19.26 -19.95
N LEU A 266 18.31 -18.10 -19.98
CA LEU A 266 19.37 -17.81 -20.96
C LEU A 266 20.74 -18.36 -20.54
N GLY A 267 20.84 -19.08 -19.41
CA GLY A 267 22.09 -19.60 -18.88
C GLY A 267 23.03 -18.54 -18.29
N LEU A 268 22.52 -17.31 -18.06
CA LEU A 268 23.31 -16.21 -17.52
C LEU A 268 23.41 -16.32 -15.99
N THR A 269 24.54 -15.86 -15.45
CA THR A 269 24.73 -15.79 -14.00
C THR A 269 23.99 -14.56 -13.42
N ILE A 270 23.52 -14.66 -12.18
CA ILE A 270 22.91 -13.53 -11.50
C ILE A 270 23.96 -12.48 -11.15
N LYS A 271 25.18 -12.90 -10.83
CA LYS A 271 26.31 -12.04 -10.42
C LYS A 271 26.69 -11.01 -11.49
N ASP A 272 26.75 -11.44 -12.76
CA ASP A 272 27.23 -10.63 -13.88
C ASP A 272 26.07 -10.06 -14.71
N SER A 273 24.84 -10.11 -14.19
CA SER A 273 23.63 -9.67 -14.87
C SER A 273 23.35 -8.17 -14.68
N ASN A 274 22.57 -7.61 -15.60
CA ASN A 274 22.03 -6.25 -15.49
C ASN A 274 20.71 -6.17 -14.69
N ILE A 275 20.30 -7.24 -13.98
CA ILE A 275 19.05 -7.31 -13.25
C ILE A 275 18.79 -6.07 -12.37
N PRO A 276 19.75 -5.54 -11.57
CA PRO A 276 19.52 -4.35 -10.76
C PRO A 276 19.20 -3.10 -11.58
N LYS A 277 19.91 -2.91 -12.70
CA LYS A 277 19.68 -1.80 -13.62
C LYS A 277 18.32 -1.93 -14.30
N ASP A 278 18.03 -3.08 -14.88
CA ASP A 278 16.79 -3.34 -15.63
C ASP A 278 15.55 -3.22 -14.74
N LEU A 279 15.65 -3.67 -13.47
CA LEU A 279 14.61 -3.44 -12.47
C LEU A 279 14.40 -1.95 -12.24
N SER A 280 15.47 -1.21 -12.01
CA SER A 280 15.39 0.24 -11.77
C SER A 280 14.77 0.97 -12.96
N ASP A 281 15.25 0.68 -14.17
CA ASP A 281 14.82 1.36 -15.39
C ASP A 281 13.36 1.10 -15.72
N SER A 282 12.87 -0.12 -15.45
CA SER A 282 11.46 -0.49 -15.66
C SER A 282 10.53 0.02 -14.57
N ARG A 283 10.93 -0.06 -13.27
CA ARG A 283 10.02 0.20 -12.17
C ARG A 283 10.02 1.63 -11.65
N LYS A 284 11.15 2.32 -11.76
CA LYS A 284 11.28 3.68 -11.23
C LYS A 284 10.33 4.71 -11.85
N PRO A 285 10.13 4.77 -13.18
CA PRO A 285 9.16 5.69 -13.78
C PRO A 285 7.74 5.42 -13.30
N GLU A 286 7.32 4.16 -13.25
CA GLU A 286 5.98 3.78 -12.81
C GLU A 286 5.74 4.12 -11.33
N ASN A 287 6.68 3.77 -10.45
CA ASN A 287 6.58 4.06 -9.02
C ASN A 287 6.54 5.56 -8.74
N LEU A 288 7.32 6.36 -9.50
CA LEU A 288 7.31 7.82 -9.40
C LEU A 288 5.95 8.39 -9.83
N LEU A 289 5.44 7.97 -11.00
CA LEU A 289 4.14 8.43 -11.50
C LEU A 289 3.00 8.04 -10.57
N MET A 290 2.99 6.83 -10.03
CA MET A 290 2.00 6.39 -9.05
C MET A 290 2.09 7.19 -7.76
N GLY A 291 3.28 7.39 -7.21
CA GLY A 291 3.49 8.16 -5.99
C GLY A 291 3.03 9.62 -6.13
N LEU A 292 3.39 10.27 -7.24
CA LEU A 292 2.96 11.65 -7.55
C LEU A 292 1.46 11.72 -7.87
N GLY A 293 0.91 10.72 -8.57
CA GLY A 293 -0.51 10.63 -8.86
C GLY A 293 -1.36 10.54 -7.60
N ILE A 294 -0.94 9.72 -6.63
CA ILE A 294 -1.60 9.61 -5.32
C ILE A 294 -1.52 10.96 -4.57
N ASP A 295 -0.36 11.63 -4.55
CA ASP A 295 -0.19 12.93 -3.91
C ASP A 295 -1.07 14.01 -4.58
N THR A 296 -1.17 14.01 -5.90
CA THR A 296 -2.02 14.92 -6.67
C THR A 296 -3.50 14.68 -6.38
N THR A 297 -3.94 13.41 -6.37
CA THR A 297 -5.31 13.03 -6.00
C THR A 297 -5.66 13.52 -4.60
N ARG A 298 -4.76 13.28 -3.63
CA ARG A 298 -4.93 13.77 -2.25
C ARG A 298 -5.09 15.30 -2.21
N LYS A 299 -4.24 16.05 -2.93
CA LYS A 299 -4.32 17.51 -3.01
C LYS A 299 -5.63 17.98 -3.64
N PHE A 300 -6.07 17.32 -4.70
CA PHE A 300 -7.34 17.65 -5.38
C PHE A 300 -8.52 17.57 -4.41
N PHE A 301 -8.60 16.50 -3.59
CA PHE A 301 -9.70 16.34 -2.64
C PHE A 301 -9.54 17.14 -1.35
N LYS A 302 -8.37 17.75 -1.10
CA LYS A 302 -8.21 18.63 0.05
C LYS A 302 -9.15 19.83 -0.08
N SER A 303 -9.92 20.12 0.99
CA SER A 303 -10.91 21.20 1.00
C SER A 303 -10.27 22.57 0.67
N ASN A 304 -10.85 23.24 -0.30
CA ASN A 304 -10.50 24.62 -0.65
C ASN A 304 -11.77 25.30 -1.15
N LYS A 305 -12.27 26.28 -0.37
CA LYS A 305 -13.53 26.99 -0.65
C LYS A 305 -13.63 27.53 -2.07
N TYR A 306 -12.53 27.97 -2.66
CA TYR A 306 -12.50 28.54 -4.02
C TYR A 306 -12.57 27.48 -5.13
N LEU A 307 -12.09 26.25 -4.86
CA LEU A 307 -12.05 25.18 -5.85
C LEU A 307 -13.22 24.19 -5.74
N ASP A 308 -13.99 24.23 -4.67
CA ASP A 308 -15.04 23.24 -4.42
C ASP A 308 -16.14 23.24 -5.52
N PRO A 309 -16.58 24.40 -6.10
CA PRO A 309 -17.53 24.39 -7.23
C PRO A 309 -16.95 23.73 -8.49
N ILE A 310 -15.67 23.98 -8.80
CA ILE A 310 -14.98 23.40 -9.96
C ILE A 310 -14.82 21.90 -9.77
N LYS A 311 -14.47 21.46 -8.55
CA LYS A 311 -14.38 20.03 -8.21
C LYS A 311 -15.69 19.30 -8.47
N GLU A 312 -16.81 19.87 -8.07
CA GLU A 312 -18.12 19.22 -8.25
C GLU A 312 -18.42 18.99 -9.75
N ASN A 313 -18.16 19.97 -10.59
CA ASN A 313 -18.31 19.83 -12.05
C ASN A 313 -17.39 18.75 -12.62
N ILE A 314 -16.11 18.73 -12.20
CA ILE A 314 -15.16 17.70 -12.63
C ILE A 314 -15.65 16.32 -12.17
N LEU A 315 -16.05 16.16 -10.91
CA LEU A 315 -16.51 14.88 -10.37
C LEU A 315 -17.80 14.40 -11.04
N ASN A 316 -18.73 15.30 -11.33
CA ASN A 316 -19.96 14.98 -12.05
C ASN A 316 -19.67 14.50 -13.48
N ASN A 317 -18.77 15.17 -14.20
CA ASN A 317 -18.34 14.74 -15.53
C ASN A 317 -17.57 13.41 -15.48
N PHE A 318 -16.71 13.24 -14.48
CA PHE A 318 -16.00 11.98 -14.27
C PHE A 318 -16.95 10.82 -14.01
N SER A 319 -18.00 11.04 -13.20
CA SER A 319 -19.00 10.01 -12.88
C SER A 319 -19.81 9.55 -14.09
N LYS A 320 -20.00 10.42 -15.10
CA LYS A 320 -20.71 10.12 -16.35
C LYS A 320 -19.81 9.45 -17.39
N SER A 321 -18.50 9.63 -17.33
CA SER A 321 -17.57 9.11 -18.32
C SER A 321 -17.23 7.63 -18.09
N THR A 322 -17.70 6.77 -18.96
CA THR A 322 -17.35 5.33 -18.95
C THR A 322 -15.87 5.08 -19.25
N LEU A 323 -15.26 5.94 -20.07
CA LEU A 323 -13.85 5.85 -20.43
C LEU A 323 -12.96 6.14 -19.21
N LEU A 324 -13.23 7.23 -18.48
CA LEU A 324 -12.47 7.58 -17.27
C LEU A 324 -12.59 6.51 -16.18
N LYS A 325 -13.79 5.93 -16.00
CA LYS A 325 -14.00 4.78 -15.10
C LYS A 325 -13.14 3.58 -15.50
N LYS A 326 -13.08 3.23 -16.79
CA LYS A 326 -12.25 2.12 -17.29
C LYS A 326 -10.77 2.39 -17.08
N ILE A 327 -10.29 3.60 -17.36
CA ILE A 327 -8.89 3.99 -17.14
C ILE A 327 -8.54 3.90 -15.65
N THR A 328 -9.36 4.47 -14.77
CA THR A 328 -9.13 4.44 -13.31
C THR A 328 -9.06 3.01 -12.79
N LYS A 329 -9.98 2.15 -13.21
CA LYS A 329 -10.00 0.72 -12.87
C LYS A 329 -8.74 0.02 -13.38
N ARG A 330 -8.34 0.27 -14.62
CA ARG A 330 -7.13 -0.31 -15.22
C ARG A 330 -5.88 0.08 -14.42
N VAL A 331 -5.68 1.37 -14.16
CA VAL A 331 -4.55 1.87 -13.38
C VAL A 331 -4.51 1.29 -11.98
N ALA A 332 -5.67 1.19 -11.30
CA ALA A 332 -5.75 0.60 -9.96
C ALA A 332 -5.38 -0.89 -9.96
N ASN A 333 -5.75 -1.65 -11.00
CA ASN A 333 -5.51 -3.08 -11.10
C ASN A 333 -4.13 -3.40 -11.68
N LEU A 334 -3.80 -2.82 -12.83
CA LEU A 334 -2.60 -3.18 -13.61
C LEU A 334 -1.41 -2.26 -13.34
N GLY A 335 -1.62 -1.05 -12.85
CA GLY A 335 -0.63 0.02 -12.83
C GLY A 335 -0.71 0.88 -14.09
N LEU A 336 0.41 1.51 -14.44
CA LEU A 336 0.52 2.41 -15.59
C LEU A 336 1.08 1.70 -16.84
N SER A 337 1.47 0.43 -16.70
CA SER A 337 1.98 -0.41 -17.80
C SER A 337 0.86 -1.07 -18.59
#